data_3517d7d68e116540c3f99f46e878adff
#
_entry.id   3517d7d68e116540c3f99f46e878adff
#
_cell.length_a   1.000
_cell.length_b   1.000
_cell.length_c   1.000
_cell.angle_alpha   90.00
_cell.angle_beta   90.00
_cell.angle_gamma   90.00
#
_symmetry.space_group_name_H-M   'P 1'
#
loop_
_entity.id
_entity.type
_entity.pdbx_description
1 polymer ?
#
loop_
_entity_poly.entity_id
_entity_poly.type
_entity_poly.pdbx_seq_one_letter_code
_entity_poly.pdbx_strand_id
1 'polypeptide(L)'
;MNGKWTLTVRDGPRVGHRRFETPGEAIDAMERELDELAPTARRRAIQVPGKRFEATRQVAVRAEIAGPGGWLSGPRGGVDMRGDGSTEAYTGRLRRKLVELQAGETPYDGLRRALASIAAG
;
A
#
# COMPACT_ATOMS: atom_id res chain seq x y z
N MET A 1 -2.34 -5.97 -23.69
CA MET A 1 -1.12 -5.18 -23.45
C MET A 1 -0.81 -5.16 -21.96
N ASN A 2 0.46 -5.33 -21.61
CA ASN A 2 0.84 -5.31 -20.21
C ASN A 2 0.92 -3.89 -19.68
N GLY A 3 0.28 -3.63 -18.54
CA GLY A 3 0.36 -2.35 -17.89
C GLY A 3 1.77 -2.05 -17.40
N LYS A 4 2.11 -0.77 -17.28
CA LYS A 4 3.43 -0.29 -16.86
C LYS A 4 3.60 -0.23 -15.35
N TRP A 5 2.50 -0.25 -14.60
CA TRP A 5 2.47 -0.15 -13.14
C TRP A 5 2.04 -1.48 -12.55
N THR A 6 2.82 -1.98 -11.61
CA THR A 6 2.55 -3.26 -10.96
C THR A 6 2.13 -3.01 -9.52
N LEU A 7 0.96 -3.53 -9.16
CA LEU A 7 0.48 -3.57 -7.78
C LEU A 7 0.81 -4.94 -7.21
N THR A 8 1.51 -4.96 -6.09
CA THR A 8 1.79 -6.17 -5.33
C THR A 8 1.13 -6.06 -3.97
N VAL A 9 0.28 -7.02 -3.63
CA VAL A 9 -0.37 -7.06 -2.32
C VAL A 9 0.12 -8.30 -1.57
N ARG A 10 0.68 -8.09 -0.39
CA ARG A 10 1.15 -9.16 0.49
C ARG A 10 0.25 -9.23 1.71
N ASP A 11 -0.44 -10.36 1.85
CA ASP A 11 -1.35 -10.64 2.95
C ASP A 11 -0.92 -11.96 3.60
N GLY A 12 -0.01 -11.90 4.56
CA GLY A 12 0.63 -13.08 5.12
C GLY A 12 1.39 -13.85 4.05
N PRO A 13 1.14 -15.16 3.89
CA PRO A 13 1.81 -15.94 2.86
C PRO A 13 1.28 -15.71 1.45
N ARG A 14 0.17 -14.99 1.31
CA ARG A 14 -0.43 -14.71 0.00
C ARG A 14 0.20 -13.49 -0.62
N VAL A 15 0.63 -13.62 -1.87
CA VAL A 15 1.19 -12.51 -2.64
C VAL A 15 0.51 -12.49 -3.99
N GLY A 16 -0.12 -11.36 -4.31
CA GLY A 16 -0.77 -11.18 -5.61
C GLY A 16 -0.15 -10.02 -6.37
N HIS A 17 -0.13 -10.14 -7.69
CA HIS A 17 0.37 -9.11 -8.58
C HIS A 17 -0.67 -8.78 -9.64
N ARG A 18 -0.87 -7.49 -9.90
CA ARG A 18 -1.72 -7.02 -11.00
C ARG A 18 -1.06 -5.84 -11.70
N ARG A 19 -1.30 -5.69 -12.98
CA ARG A 19 -0.73 -4.63 -13.80
C ARG A 19 -1.77 -3.64 -14.26
N PHE A 20 -1.38 -2.37 -14.33
CA PHE A 20 -2.24 -1.25 -14.69
C PHE A 20 -1.49 -0.29 -15.60
N GLU A 21 -2.22 0.45 -16.41
CA GLU A 21 -1.62 1.43 -17.32
C GLU A 21 -1.19 2.71 -16.60
N THR A 22 -1.88 3.08 -15.52
CA THR A 22 -1.60 4.32 -14.80
C THR A 22 -1.45 4.06 -13.31
N PRO A 23 -0.71 4.90 -12.59
CA PRO A 23 -0.62 4.78 -11.15
C PRO A 23 -1.97 5.01 -10.46
N GLY A 24 -2.83 5.89 -11.00
CA GLY A 24 -4.16 6.12 -10.44
C GLY A 24 -5.02 4.88 -10.44
N GLU A 25 -5.03 4.14 -11.55
CA GLU A 25 -5.75 2.87 -11.63
C GLU A 25 -5.23 1.85 -10.63
N ALA A 26 -3.90 1.77 -10.48
CA ALA A 26 -3.27 0.86 -9.54
C ALA A 26 -3.63 1.21 -8.10
N ILE A 27 -3.65 2.51 -7.76
CA ILE A 27 -4.00 2.96 -6.41
C ILE A 27 -5.48 2.71 -6.12
N ASP A 28 -6.36 2.94 -7.10
CA ASP A 28 -7.78 2.64 -6.95
C ASP A 28 -8.00 1.15 -6.63
N ALA A 29 -7.30 0.29 -7.35
CA ALA A 29 -7.38 -1.15 -7.11
C ALA A 29 -6.81 -1.52 -5.74
N MET A 30 -5.72 -0.89 -5.34
CA MET A 30 -5.12 -1.05 -4.02
C MET A 30 -6.12 -0.71 -2.92
N GLU A 31 -6.76 0.43 -3.02
CA GLU A 31 -7.73 0.89 -2.02
C GLU A 31 -8.88 -0.11 -1.88
N ARG A 32 -9.43 -0.56 -2.99
CA ARG A 32 -10.51 -1.55 -2.96
C ARG A 32 -10.08 -2.85 -2.30
N GLU A 33 -8.90 -3.34 -2.66
CA GLU A 33 -8.40 -4.60 -2.12
C GLU A 33 -8.12 -4.51 -0.63
N LEU A 34 -7.48 -3.43 -0.16
CA LEU A 34 -7.21 -3.24 1.25
C LEU A 34 -8.51 -3.07 2.05
N ASP A 35 -9.50 -2.37 1.50
CA ASP A 35 -10.81 -2.24 2.14
C ASP A 35 -11.48 -3.60 2.32
N GLU A 36 -11.35 -4.48 1.32
CA GLU A 36 -11.91 -5.83 1.40
C GLU A 36 -11.18 -6.70 2.43
N LEU A 37 -9.87 -6.50 2.59
CA LEU A 37 -9.05 -7.28 3.51
C LEU A 37 -9.12 -6.77 4.96
N ALA A 38 -9.52 -5.54 5.17
CA ALA A 38 -9.50 -4.90 6.50
C ALA A 38 -10.29 -5.69 7.56
N PRO A 39 -11.52 -6.17 7.31
CA PRO A 39 -12.25 -6.93 8.33
C PRO A 39 -11.53 -8.21 8.76
N THR A 40 -10.93 -8.92 7.81
CA THR A 40 -10.16 -10.12 8.10
C THR A 40 -8.91 -9.83 8.91
N ALA A 41 -8.19 -8.76 8.55
CA ALA A 41 -6.99 -8.33 9.27
C ALA A 41 -7.34 -7.99 10.73
N ARG A 42 -8.44 -7.28 10.95
CA ARG A 42 -8.89 -6.93 12.30
C ARG A 42 -9.25 -8.16 13.12
N ARG A 43 -9.93 -9.12 12.53
CA ARG A 43 -10.31 -10.37 13.22
C ARG A 43 -9.09 -11.16 13.63
N ARG A 44 -8.09 -11.28 12.74
CA ARG A 44 -6.85 -11.99 13.07
C ARG A 44 -6.10 -11.32 14.22
N ALA A 45 -6.03 -9.99 14.21
CA ALA A 45 -5.33 -9.24 15.24
C ALA A 45 -5.98 -9.43 16.61
N ILE A 46 -7.30 -9.48 16.67
CA ILE A 46 -8.05 -9.67 17.91
C ILE A 46 -7.87 -11.09 18.45
N GLN A 47 -7.67 -12.07 17.59
CA GLN A 47 -7.60 -13.47 17.95
C GLN A 47 -6.22 -13.92 18.47
N VAL A 48 -5.22 -13.06 18.48
CA VAL A 48 -3.89 -13.41 18.95
C VAL A 48 -3.88 -13.34 20.49
N PRO A 49 -3.77 -14.48 21.22
CA PRO A 49 -3.78 -14.47 22.67
C PRO A 49 -2.54 -13.80 23.23
N GLY A 50 -2.68 -12.97 24.26
CA GLY A 50 -1.59 -12.36 24.99
C GLY A 50 -0.82 -11.27 24.26
N LYS A 51 -1.02 -11.12 22.95
CA LYS A 51 -0.32 -10.11 22.14
C LYS A 51 -1.28 -9.27 21.31
N ARG A 52 -2.51 -9.19 21.74
CA ARG A 52 -3.56 -8.47 21.01
C ARG A 52 -3.17 -7.04 20.65
N PHE A 53 -2.58 -6.32 21.59
CA PHE A 53 -2.23 -4.92 21.39
C PHE A 53 -1.12 -4.75 20.36
N GLU A 54 -0.11 -5.62 20.42
CA GLU A 54 0.98 -5.61 19.44
C GLU A 54 0.49 -6.01 18.05
N ALA A 55 -0.38 -7.03 17.98
CA ALA A 55 -0.92 -7.50 16.71
C ALA A 55 -1.69 -6.42 15.98
N THR A 56 -2.44 -5.56 16.70
CA THR A 56 -3.17 -4.46 16.07
C THR A 56 -2.26 -3.37 15.54
N ARG A 57 -1.04 -3.25 16.06
CA ARG A 57 -0.06 -2.27 15.61
C ARG A 57 0.83 -2.77 14.48
N GLN A 58 0.94 -4.08 14.31
CA GLN A 58 1.79 -4.65 13.27
C GLN A 58 1.15 -4.50 11.90
N VAL A 59 2.00 -4.42 10.88
CA VAL A 59 1.53 -4.39 9.50
C VAL A 59 0.94 -5.76 9.16
N ALA A 60 -0.35 -5.77 8.85
CA ALA A 60 -1.07 -6.98 8.48
C ALA A 60 -1.05 -7.22 6.97
N VAL A 61 -1.18 -6.15 6.20
CA VAL A 61 -1.20 -6.21 4.73
C VAL A 61 -0.31 -5.10 4.20
N ARG A 62 0.51 -5.43 3.22
CA ARG A 62 1.36 -4.46 2.54
C ARG A 62 1.04 -4.44 1.06
N ALA A 63 0.68 -3.28 0.56
CA ALA A 63 0.41 -3.06 -0.85
C ALA A 63 1.44 -2.10 -1.43
N GLU A 64 2.09 -2.50 -2.53
CA GLU A 64 3.15 -1.72 -3.14
C GLU A 64 2.90 -1.53 -4.62
N ILE A 65 3.21 -0.35 -5.12
CA ILE A 65 3.13 -0.03 -6.53
C ILE A 65 4.53 0.29 -7.04
N ALA A 66 4.91 -0.34 -8.14
CA ALA A 66 6.16 -0.08 -8.84
C ALA A 66 5.85 0.34 -10.27
N GLY A 67 6.44 1.45 -10.69
CA GLY A 67 6.23 1.99 -12.03
C GLY A 67 7.29 1.59 -13.03
N PRO A 68 7.24 2.16 -14.24
CA PRO A 68 8.22 1.86 -15.27
C PRO A 68 9.62 2.33 -14.87
N GLY A 69 10.63 1.74 -15.45
CA GLY A 69 12.03 2.02 -15.14
C GLY A 69 12.71 0.93 -14.36
N GLY A 70 12.02 -0.19 -14.12
CA GLY A 70 12.58 -1.32 -13.41
C GLY A 70 12.61 -1.12 -11.90
N TRP A 71 12.96 -2.17 -11.18
CA TRP A 71 12.89 -2.15 -9.73
C TRP A 71 14.02 -1.32 -9.07
N LEU A 72 15.07 -0.99 -9.81
CA LEU A 72 16.17 -0.19 -9.26
C LEU A 72 15.95 1.32 -9.36
N SER A 73 15.27 1.79 -10.40
CA SER A 73 15.15 3.23 -10.67
C SER A 73 13.74 3.73 -10.91
N GLY A 74 12.76 2.82 -10.98
CA GLY A 74 11.37 3.21 -11.21
C GLY A 74 10.72 3.82 -9.97
N PRO A 75 9.67 4.63 -10.16
CA PRO A 75 8.94 5.19 -9.02
C PRO A 75 8.24 4.09 -8.23
N ARG A 76 8.24 4.24 -6.91
CA ARG A 76 7.66 3.28 -6.00
C ARG A 76 6.96 3.94 -4.84
N GLY A 77 5.91 3.30 -4.39
CA GLY A 77 5.22 3.70 -3.19
C GLY A 77 4.23 2.62 -2.78
N GLY A 78 3.59 2.83 -1.66
CA GLY A 78 2.62 1.85 -1.19
C GLY A 78 1.85 2.32 0.02
N VAL A 79 1.03 1.42 0.51
CA VAL A 79 0.24 1.61 1.72
C VAL A 79 0.38 0.36 2.58
N ASP A 80 0.72 0.55 3.84
CA ASP A 80 0.71 -0.50 4.84
C ASP A 80 -0.58 -0.40 5.64
N MET A 81 -1.26 -1.52 5.83
CA MET A 81 -2.44 -1.60 6.67
C MET A 81 -2.12 -2.44 7.91
N ARG A 82 -2.38 -1.86 9.07
CA ARG A 82 -2.17 -2.53 10.35
C ARG A 82 -3.37 -3.37 10.75
N GLY A 83 -3.16 -4.21 11.77
CA GLY A 83 -4.22 -5.08 12.28
C GLY A 83 -5.43 -4.34 12.84
N ASP A 84 -5.30 -3.07 13.20
CA ASP A 84 -6.43 -2.25 13.63
C ASP A 84 -7.19 -1.60 12.45
N GLY A 85 -6.74 -1.85 11.22
CA GLY A 85 -7.33 -1.29 10.01
C GLY A 85 -6.76 0.06 9.60
N SER A 86 -5.87 0.65 10.41
CA SER A 86 -5.25 1.93 10.07
C SER A 86 -4.28 1.75 8.90
N THR A 87 -4.13 2.78 8.09
CA THR A 87 -3.30 2.75 6.89
C THR A 87 -2.28 3.89 6.91
N GLU A 88 -1.16 3.65 6.25
CA GLU A 88 -0.09 4.63 6.17
C GLU A 88 0.58 4.53 4.81
N ALA A 89 0.71 5.66 4.11
CA ALA A 89 1.31 5.71 2.79
C ALA A 89 2.80 6.03 2.88
N TYR A 90 3.56 5.45 1.97
CA TYR A 90 5.00 5.70 1.87
C TYR A 90 5.44 5.73 0.41
N THR A 91 6.61 6.34 0.17
CA THR A 91 7.30 6.27 -1.11
C THR A 91 8.71 5.73 -0.89
N GLY A 92 9.37 5.34 -1.98
CA GLY A 92 10.72 4.83 -1.92
C GLY A 92 10.79 3.33 -1.82
N ARG A 93 12.00 2.81 -1.99
CA ARG A 93 12.25 1.38 -2.06
C ARG A 93 13.13 0.89 -0.93
N LEU A 94 14.36 1.37 -0.84
CA LEU A 94 15.31 0.99 0.21
C LEU A 94 15.13 1.82 1.46
N ARG A 95 14.83 3.10 1.26
CA ARG A 95 14.51 4.02 2.35
C ARG A 95 13.09 4.49 2.15
N ARG A 96 12.20 3.94 2.94
CA ARG A 96 10.80 4.35 2.89
C ARG A 96 10.65 5.70 3.54
N LYS A 97 9.96 6.56 2.82
CA LYS A 97 9.62 7.89 3.31
C LYS A 97 8.11 7.96 3.46
N LEU A 98 7.65 8.22 4.68
CA LEU A 98 6.22 8.38 4.93
C LEU A 98 5.69 9.58 4.16
N VAL A 99 4.50 9.43 3.59
CA VAL A 99 3.83 10.51 2.89
C VAL A 99 3.14 11.38 3.93
N GLU A 100 3.49 12.67 3.96
CA GLU A 100 2.79 13.63 4.80
C GLU A 100 1.46 13.97 4.16
N LEU A 101 0.38 13.75 4.90
CA LEU A 101 -0.97 13.99 4.38
C LEU A 101 -1.33 15.47 4.53
N GLN A 102 -1.96 16.00 3.50
CA GLN A 102 -2.57 17.31 3.54
C GLN A 102 -3.97 17.21 4.16
N ALA A 103 -4.52 18.33 4.59
CA ALA A 103 -5.83 18.35 5.22
C ALA A 103 -6.88 17.70 4.31
N GLY A 104 -7.63 16.74 4.85
CA GLY A 104 -8.67 16.03 4.12
C GLY A 104 -8.21 14.88 3.24
N GLU A 105 -6.90 14.66 3.14
CA GLU A 105 -6.39 13.54 2.34
C GLU A 105 -6.47 12.22 3.09
N THR A 106 -6.86 11.16 2.37
CA THR A 106 -6.62 9.80 2.83
C THR A 106 -5.18 9.41 2.49
N PRO A 107 -4.63 8.33 3.08
CA PRO A 107 -3.32 7.83 2.67
C PRO A 107 -3.25 7.55 1.16
N TYR A 108 -4.33 7.05 0.56
CA TYR A 108 -4.38 6.80 -0.89
C TYR A 108 -4.29 8.09 -1.69
N ASP A 109 -4.97 9.16 -1.26
CA ASP A 109 -4.87 10.48 -1.89
C ASP A 109 -3.46 11.03 -1.82
N GLY A 110 -2.84 10.91 -0.65
CA GLY A 110 -1.45 11.32 -0.45
C GLY A 110 -0.49 10.56 -1.33
N LEU A 111 -0.70 9.24 -1.50
CA LEU A 111 0.12 8.42 -2.37
C LEU A 111 -0.05 8.83 -3.83
N ARG A 112 -1.28 9.10 -4.29
CA ARG A 112 -1.53 9.59 -5.65
C ARG A 112 -0.74 10.87 -5.93
N ARG A 113 -0.81 11.81 -5.00
CA ARG A 113 -0.10 13.09 -5.12
C ARG A 113 1.42 12.88 -5.16
N ALA A 114 1.94 12.06 -4.25
CA ALA A 114 3.38 11.82 -4.15
C ALA A 114 3.93 11.11 -5.39
N LEU A 115 3.23 10.11 -5.91
CA LEU A 115 3.67 9.39 -7.10
C LEU A 115 3.55 10.26 -8.36
N ALA A 116 2.54 11.10 -8.45
CA ALA A 116 2.42 12.05 -9.57
C ALA A 116 3.61 13.01 -9.58
N SER A 117 4.05 13.49 -8.42
CA SER A 117 5.19 14.37 -8.30
C SER A 117 6.50 13.68 -8.73
N ILE A 118 6.69 12.43 -8.30
CA ILE A 118 7.87 11.66 -8.67
C ILE A 118 7.89 11.38 -10.17
N ALA A 119 6.74 11.00 -10.74
CA ALA A 119 6.64 10.67 -12.15
C ALA A 119 6.82 11.89 -13.06
N ALA A 120 6.46 13.08 -12.58
CA ALA A 120 6.62 14.32 -13.32
C ALA A 120 8.05 14.87 -13.25
N GLY A 121 8.78 14.54 -12.20
CA GLY A 121 10.16 14.95 -12.00
C GLY A 121 11.13 13.94 -12.54
#